data_2491ecebe1f20e7ae67c64292870fa8a
#
_entry.id   2491ecebe1f20e7ae67c64292870fa8a
#
_cell.length_a   1.000
_cell.length_b   1.000
_cell.length_c   1.000
_cell.angle_alpha   90.00
_cell.angle_beta   90.00
_cell.angle_gamma   90.00
#
_symmetry.space_group_name_H-M   'P 1'
#
loop_
_entity.id
_entity.type
_entity.pdbx_description
1 polymer ?
#
loop_
_entity_poly.entity_id
_entity_poly.type
_entity_poly.pdbx_seq_one_letter_code
_entity_poly.pdbx_strand_id
1 'polypeptide(L)'
;MLMLAGLTIKIGQILEVKNKFWYFIIGFSWVLTYPFLRMSAMLAQPDWFGLIFAFAILLLTLDYRFEKLEPGRFVLIFLATAAIILSRRWYLYFVVGYYFSYALLLFVSSAKLAKQGQKGLALRRVRNLILFGVCAMAAMVVLLWPMVSKILAFTYSDRYSYYNVGGIAVELYYHAMRTGLLNLILILFGLWLCVKRKKPSLPVLALCELMLSMLLFTRVQNSGSHQMLLYVPAYVILFLCGAAGLAESIEHFKIPKLCFWVFTLLFAVSVRCSPLTVMALPEFVIHAFHPADLAEYQRLDELTYDRKDKPQIQAMAQWLVEHLGEGEVAYMIPDDMLYNPGHLRNCDLPNHALDGKLPDSFSVPGTHYFPTGFFDAKYVITADPFPLSLAPDTELGHRFNAVFLQLRETTHQQVATFDMGNGTVFTIWERTTPVTREEVETYLHEFDAENAKYPEMFSAVVENWLAVHGL
;
A
#
# COMPACT_ATOMS: atom_id res chain seq x y z
N MET A 1 -4.47 9.84 -14.60
CA MET A 1 -3.72 10.70 -15.56
C MET A 1 -4.30 12.11 -15.66
N LEU A 2 -5.57 12.30 -16.06
CA LEU A 2 -6.18 13.64 -16.19
C LEU A 2 -6.13 14.46 -14.90
N MET A 3 -6.44 13.88 -13.75
CA MET A 3 -6.35 14.54 -12.44
C MET A 3 -4.93 15.02 -12.13
N LEU A 4 -3.92 14.20 -12.43
CA LEU A 4 -2.53 14.56 -12.24
C LEU A 4 -2.10 15.71 -13.17
N ALA A 5 -2.50 15.68 -14.44
CA ALA A 5 -2.26 16.78 -15.38
C ALA A 5 -2.89 18.08 -14.87
N GLY A 6 -4.16 18.02 -14.44
CA GLY A 6 -4.85 19.16 -13.85
C GLY A 6 -4.15 19.70 -12.61
N LEU A 7 -3.68 18.80 -11.73
CA LEU A 7 -2.94 19.18 -10.52
C LEU A 7 -1.60 19.85 -10.87
N THR A 8 -0.87 19.30 -11.84
CA THR A 8 0.39 19.89 -12.33
C THR A 8 0.14 21.31 -12.83
N ILE A 9 -0.87 21.52 -13.67
CA ILE A 9 -1.22 22.85 -14.17
C ILE A 9 -1.57 23.80 -13.02
N LYS A 10 -2.41 23.35 -12.09
CA LYS A 10 -2.86 24.14 -10.95
C LYS A 10 -1.73 24.58 -10.04
N ILE A 11 -0.84 23.66 -9.69
CA ILE A 11 0.34 23.97 -8.86
C ILE A 11 1.26 24.95 -9.60
N GLY A 12 1.45 24.78 -10.91
CA GLY A 12 2.22 25.73 -11.72
C GLY A 12 1.62 27.13 -11.73
N GLN A 13 0.30 27.24 -11.72
CA GLN A 13 -0.40 28.54 -11.59
C GLN A 13 -0.20 29.16 -10.22
N ILE A 14 -0.32 28.37 -9.13
CA ILE A 14 -0.10 28.84 -7.75
C ILE A 14 1.35 29.33 -7.56
N LEU A 15 2.31 28.61 -8.13
CA LEU A 15 3.74 28.97 -8.06
C LEU A 15 4.11 30.09 -9.04
N GLU A 16 3.20 30.49 -9.93
CA GLU A 16 3.41 31.51 -10.98
C GLU A 16 4.62 31.18 -11.88
N VAL A 17 4.69 29.88 -12.29
CA VAL A 17 5.79 29.41 -13.12
C VAL A 17 5.73 30.10 -14.49
N LYS A 18 6.84 30.73 -14.91
CA LYS A 18 6.93 31.44 -16.19
C LYS A 18 6.93 30.49 -17.36
N ASN A 19 7.77 29.47 -17.31
CA ASN A 19 7.89 28.48 -18.38
C ASN A 19 6.95 27.30 -18.15
N LYS A 20 5.67 27.52 -18.44
CA LYS A 20 4.60 26.55 -18.18
C LYS A 20 4.78 25.24 -18.93
N PHE A 21 5.29 25.30 -20.17
CA PHE A 21 5.50 24.12 -21.00
C PHE A 21 6.56 23.19 -20.40
N TRP A 22 7.76 23.69 -20.13
CA TRP A 22 8.83 22.89 -19.55
C TRP A 22 8.49 22.41 -18.14
N TYR A 23 7.86 23.26 -17.35
CA TYR A 23 7.37 22.88 -16.04
C TYR A 23 6.39 21.67 -16.12
N PHE A 24 5.42 21.75 -17.03
CA PHE A 24 4.44 20.68 -17.21
C PHE A 24 5.12 19.37 -17.63
N ILE A 25 5.99 19.42 -18.64
CA ILE A 25 6.69 18.23 -19.13
C ILE A 25 7.56 17.61 -18.03
N ILE A 26 8.40 18.41 -17.35
CA ILE A 26 9.28 17.92 -16.32
C ILE A 26 8.47 17.38 -15.13
N GLY A 27 7.54 18.17 -14.62
CA GLY A 27 6.78 17.82 -13.43
C GLY A 27 5.86 16.61 -13.64
N PHE A 28 5.13 16.60 -14.76
CA PHE A 28 4.24 15.50 -15.10
C PHE A 28 5.01 14.19 -15.32
N SER A 29 6.09 14.24 -16.13
CA SER A 29 6.93 13.07 -16.38
C SER A 29 7.57 12.58 -15.09
N TRP A 30 8.07 13.48 -14.23
CA TRP A 30 8.69 13.12 -12.96
C TRP A 30 7.74 12.38 -12.02
N VAL A 31 6.50 12.86 -11.92
CA VAL A 31 5.48 12.20 -11.09
C VAL A 31 5.08 10.85 -11.69
N LEU A 32 4.88 10.78 -13.01
CA LEU A 32 4.52 9.52 -13.68
C LEU A 32 5.57 8.43 -13.53
N THR A 33 6.83 8.82 -13.46
CA THR A 33 7.94 7.89 -13.29
C THR A 33 8.22 7.56 -11.83
N TYR A 34 7.45 8.11 -10.87
CA TYR A 34 7.61 7.79 -9.47
C TYR A 34 7.29 6.31 -9.20
N PRO A 35 8.25 5.55 -8.63
CA PRO A 35 8.17 4.10 -8.57
C PRO A 35 6.88 3.57 -7.93
N PHE A 36 6.49 4.09 -6.77
CA PHE A 36 5.29 3.61 -6.07
C PHE A 36 4.00 3.87 -6.81
N LEU A 37 3.94 4.98 -7.56
CA LEU A 37 2.80 5.27 -8.43
C LEU A 37 2.69 4.22 -9.54
N ARG A 38 3.81 3.88 -10.17
CA ARG A 38 3.86 2.91 -11.25
C ARG A 38 3.60 1.49 -10.74
N MET A 39 4.30 1.06 -9.70
CA MET A 39 4.18 -0.26 -9.09
C MET A 39 2.74 -0.58 -8.73
N SER A 40 2.09 0.31 -8.01
CA SER A 40 0.70 0.13 -7.58
C SER A 40 -0.28 0.07 -8.76
N ALA A 41 0.02 0.80 -9.86
CA ALA A 41 -0.77 0.71 -11.09
C ALA A 41 -0.62 -0.64 -11.77
N MET A 42 0.60 -1.16 -11.84
CA MET A 42 0.90 -2.45 -12.48
C MET A 42 0.32 -3.62 -11.70
N LEU A 43 0.34 -3.55 -10.37
CA LEU A 43 -0.25 -4.55 -9.49
C LEU A 43 -1.78 -4.44 -9.39
N ALA A 44 -2.40 -3.51 -10.13
CA ALA A 44 -3.84 -3.25 -10.09
C ALA A 44 -4.39 -3.07 -8.66
N GLN A 45 -3.58 -2.52 -7.76
CA GLN A 45 -3.97 -2.36 -6.37
C GLN A 45 -5.18 -1.43 -6.24
N PRO A 46 -6.22 -1.82 -5.47
CA PRO A 46 -7.44 -1.02 -5.33
C PRO A 46 -7.19 0.36 -4.69
N ASP A 47 -6.03 0.55 -4.08
CA ASP A 47 -5.55 1.79 -3.48
C ASP A 47 -5.45 2.95 -4.49
N TRP A 48 -5.31 2.65 -5.78
CA TRP A 48 -5.36 3.62 -6.86
C TRP A 48 -6.65 4.44 -6.92
N PHE A 49 -7.78 3.80 -6.60
CA PHE A 49 -9.06 4.52 -6.56
C PHE A 49 -9.04 5.62 -5.50
N GLY A 50 -8.48 5.31 -4.32
CA GLY A 50 -8.30 6.31 -3.27
C GLY A 50 -7.43 7.48 -3.72
N LEU A 51 -6.35 7.23 -4.45
CA LEU A 51 -5.46 8.27 -4.96
C LEU A 51 -6.15 9.23 -5.94
N ILE A 52 -7.07 8.74 -6.78
CA ILE A 52 -7.87 9.58 -7.67
C ILE A 52 -8.66 10.61 -6.86
N PHE A 53 -9.30 10.19 -5.78
CA PHE A 53 -10.07 11.08 -4.92
C PHE A 53 -9.17 12.02 -4.10
N ALA A 54 -7.98 11.57 -3.67
CA ALA A 54 -6.98 12.44 -3.05
C ALA A 54 -6.59 13.60 -3.99
N PHE A 55 -6.31 13.30 -5.26
CA PHE A 55 -6.01 14.34 -6.26
C PHE A 55 -7.21 15.24 -6.54
N ALA A 56 -8.44 14.72 -6.51
CA ALA A 56 -9.65 15.53 -6.61
C ALA A 56 -9.78 16.51 -5.44
N ILE A 57 -9.53 16.05 -4.21
CA ILE A 57 -9.51 16.91 -3.01
C ILE A 57 -8.47 18.03 -3.19
N LEU A 58 -7.25 17.72 -3.63
CA LEU A 58 -6.20 18.72 -3.88
C LEU A 58 -6.64 19.74 -4.95
N LEU A 59 -7.19 19.27 -6.08
CA LEU A 59 -7.69 20.13 -7.15
C LEU A 59 -8.78 21.08 -6.66
N LEU A 60 -9.66 20.63 -5.78
CA LEU A 60 -10.77 21.41 -5.26
C LEU A 60 -10.35 22.38 -4.14
N THR A 61 -9.24 22.15 -3.47
CA THR A 61 -8.90 22.89 -2.23
C THR A 61 -7.69 23.80 -2.34
N LEU A 62 -6.65 23.47 -3.14
CA LEU A 62 -5.36 24.17 -3.12
C LEU A 62 -5.43 25.69 -3.37
N ASP A 63 -6.37 26.16 -4.17
CA ASP A 63 -6.61 27.58 -4.44
C ASP A 63 -7.78 28.19 -3.65
N TYR A 64 -8.54 27.35 -2.96
CA TYR A 64 -9.73 27.79 -2.27
C TYR A 64 -9.37 28.43 -0.90
N ARG A 65 -9.87 29.62 -0.64
CA ARG A 65 -9.52 30.41 0.56
C ARG A 65 -10.68 30.57 1.52
N PHE A 66 -11.82 29.93 1.28
CA PHE A 66 -13.04 30.06 2.09
C PHE A 66 -13.58 31.50 2.24
N GLU A 67 -13.24 32.38 1.30
CA GLU A 67 -13.73 33.75 1.30
C GLU A 67 -15.23 33.83 0.97
N LYS A 68 -15.71 32.94 0.15
CA LYS A 68 -17.11 32.75 -0.21
C LYS A 68 -17.54 31.32 0.07
N LEU A 69 -18.82 31.13 0.33
CA LEU A 69 -19.40 29.78 0.36
C LEU A 69 -19.74 29.37 -1.07
N GLU A 70 -19.19 28.27 -1.50
CA GLU A 70 -19.43 27.66 -2.81
C GLU A 70 -20.07 26.28 -2.63
N PRO A 71 -21.42 26.20 -2.50
CA PRO A 71 -22.09 24.95 -2.12
C PRO A 71 -21.76 23.77 -3.03
N GLY A 72 -21.70 23.99 -4.35
CA GLY A 72 -21.33 22.93 -5.30
C GLY A 72 -19.91 22.40 -5.07
N ARG A 73 -18.96 23.29 -4.79
CA ARG A 73 -17.57 22.90 -4.45
C ARG A 73 -17.51 22.14 -3.14
N PHE A 74 -18.30 22.54 -2.14
CA PHE A 74 -18.40 21.83 -0.86
C PHE A 74 -18.93 20.41 -1.02
N VAL A 75 -19.98 20.25 -1.82
CA VAL A 75 -20.52 18.93 -2.14
C VAL A 75 -19.47 18.06 -2.84
N LEU A 76 -18.74 18.59 -3.82
CA LEU A 76 -17.70 17.85 -4.50
C LEU A 76 -16.54 17.45 -3.58
N ILE A 77 -16.09 18.34 -2.69
CA ILE A 77 -15.07 18.04 -1.67
C ILE A 77 -15.58 16.95 -0.72
N PHE A 78 -16.82 17.06 -0.26
CA PHE A 78 -17.44 16.06 0.61
C PHE A 78 -17.53 14.70 -0.08
N LEU A 79 -18.03 14.64 -1.32
CA LEU A 79 -18.13 13.38 -2.08
C LEU A 79 -16.77 12.75 -2.33
N ALA A 80 -15.75 13.53 -2.68
CA ALA A 80 -14.40 13.02 -2.85
C ALA A 80 -13.82 12.48 -1.52
N THR A 81 -14.11 13.16 -0.41
CA THR A 81 -13.69 12.73 0.94
C THR A 81 -14.40 11.45 1.38
N ALA A 82 -15.69 11.33 1.12
CA ALA A 82 -16.45 10.12 1.40
C ALA A 82 -15.93 8.95 0.52
N ALA A 83 -15.72 9.19 -0.76
CA ALA A 83 -15.25 8.18 -1.70
C ALA A 83 -13.85 7.66 -1.35
N ILE A 84 -12.91 8.52 -0.94
CA ILE A 84 -11.57 8.09 -0.55
C ILE A 84 -11.59 7.19 0.70
N ILE A 85 -12.42 7.52 1.70
CA ILE A 85 -12.56 6.72 2.92
C ILE A 85 -13.22 5.37 2.61
N LEU A 86 -14.23 5.36 1.73
CA LEU A 86 -14.91 4.14 1.29
C LEU A 86 -14.01 3.24 0.42
N SER A 87 -13.09 3.84 -0.34
CA SER A 87 -12.14 3.08 -1.17
C SER A 87 -11.18 2.27 -0.32
N ARG A 88 -10.58 2.90 0.69
CA ARG A 88 -9.64 2.27 1.62
C ARG A 88 -9.61 3.06 2.93
N ARG A 89 -9.91 2.39 4.03
CA ARG A 89 -10.00 2.99 5.38
C ARG A 89 -8.71 3.69 5.84
N TRP A 90 -7.54 3.23 5.45
CA TRP A 90 -6.28 3.86 5.87
C TRP A 90 -6.01 5.20 5.16
N TYR A 91 -6.71 5.55 4.07
CA TYR A 91 -6.69 6.93 3.58
C TYR A 91 -7.31 7.95 4.55
N LEU A 92 -7.97 7.49 5.62
CA LEU A 92 -8.40 8.39 6.68
C LEU A 92 -7.25 9.18 7.29
N TYR A 93 -6.04 8.60 7.35
CA TYR A 93 -4.83 9.29 7.82
C TYR A 93 -4.46 10.46 6.91
N PHE A 94 -4.52 10.28 5.60
CA PHE A 94 -4.37 11.38 4.64
C PHE A 94 -5.45 12.44 4.82
N VAL A 95 -6.71 12.06 4.94
CA VAL A 95 -7.82 12.99 5.10
C VAL A 95 -7.62 13.85 6.34
N VAL A 96 -7.31 13.26 7.48
CA VAL A 96 -7.06 13.97 8.73
C VAL A 96 -5.80 14.85 8.62
N GLY A 97 -4.68 14.27 8.14
CA GLY A 97 -3.41 14.98 7.98
C GLY A 97 -3.55 16.18 7.04
N TYR A 98 -4.20 15.99 5.91
CA TYR A 98 -4.38 17.04 4.91
C TYR A 98 -5.28 18.17 5.41
N TYR A 99 -6.49 17.86 5.91
CA TYR A 99 -7.42 18.91 6.32
C TYR A 99 -6.94 19.67 7.56
N PHE A 100 -6.26 18.99 8.48
CA PHE A 100 -5.62 19.67 9.60
C PHE A 100 -4.54 20.64 9.13
N SER A 101 -3.63 20.19 8.27
CA SER A 101 -2.55 21.02 7.71
C SER A 101 -3.11 22.20 6.90
N TYR A 102 -4.13 21.95 6.10
CA TYR A 102 -4.82 22.96 5.33
C TYR A 102 -5.50 24.01 6.22
N ALA A 103 -6.22 23.56 7.25
CA ALA A 103 -6.86 24.45 8.22
C ALA A 103 -5.83 25.31 8.96
N LEU A 104 -4.73 24.71 9.42
CA LEU A 104 -3.65 25.41 10.10
C LEU A 104 -3.08 26.54 9.22
N LEU A 105 -2.79 26.28 7.96
CA LEU A 105 -2.31 27.29 7.03
C LEU A 105 -3.34 28.37 6.73
N LEU A 106 -4.61 28.02 6.65
CA LEU A 106 -5.70 28.98 6.49
C LEU A 106 -5.82 29.88 7.72
N PHE A 107 -5.71 29.34 8.93
CA PHE A 107 -5.69 30.12 10.17
C PHE A 107 -4.52 31.08 10.23
N VAL A 108 -3.29 30.60 9.91
CA VAL A 108 -2.09 31.44 9.86
C VAL A 108 -2.23 32.57 8.84
N SER A 109 -2.75 32.27 7.64
CA SER A 109 -2.97 33.29 6.61
C SER A 109 -4.07 34.30 7.01
N SER A 110 -5.12 33.84 7.68
CA SER A 110 -6.21 34.70 8.18
C SER A 110 -5.72 35.60 9.32
N ALA A 111 -4.86 35.09 10.21
CA ALA A 111 -4.24 35.91 11.25
C ALA A 111 -3.36 37.02 10.68
N LYS A 112 -2.62 36.75 9.60
CA LYS A 112 -1.86 37.77 8.87
C LYS A 112 -2.77 38.85 8.29
N LEU A 113 -3.88 38.46 7.65
CA LEU A 113 -4.87 39.40 7.12
C LEU A 113 -5.47 40.28 8.22
N ALA A 114 -5.79 39.70 9.38
CA ALA A 114 -6.31 40.46 10.52
C ALA A 114 -5.31 41.50 11.03
N LYS A 115 -4.02 41.17 11.08
CA LYS A 115 -2.93 42.11 11.41
C LYS A 115 -2.75 43.22 10.36
N GLN A 116 -3.13 42.96 9.09
CA GLN A 116 -3.12 43.95 8.02
C GLN A 116 -4.41 44.80 7.97
N GLY A 117 -5.25 44.71 8.99
CA GLY A 117 -6.49 45.48 9.08
C GLY A 117 -7.70 44.82 8.44
N GLN A 118 -7.56 43.67 7.75
CA GLN A 118 -8.63 42.97 7.03
C GLN A 118 -9.37 41.97 7.93
N LYS A 119 -9.77 42.41 9.16
CA LYS A 119 -10.39 41.53 10.17
C LYS A 119 -11.67 40.86 9.69
N GLY A 120 -12.54 41.60 8.94
CA GLY A 120 -13.78 41.04 8.39
C GLY A 120 -13.56 39.88 7.42
N LEU A 121 -12.56 39.99 6.54
CA LEU A 121 -12.20 38.92 5.62
C LEU A 121 -11.59 37.70 6.35
N ALA A 122 -10.71 37.96 7.31
CA ALA A 122 -10.11 36.92 8.13
C ALA A 122 -11.18 36.12 8.89
N LEU A 123 -12.11 36.79 9.56
CA LEU A 123 -13.20 36.14 10.28
C LEU A 123 -14.11 35.33 9.34
N ARG A 124 -14.42 35.87 8.16
CA ARG A 124 -15.22 35.17 7.15
C ARG A 124 -14.58 33.85 6.70
N ARG A 125 -13.27 33.85 6.43
CA ARG A 125 -12.52 32.64 6.06
C ARG A 125 -12.60 31.57 7.14
N VAL A 126 -12.32 31.96 8.38
CA VAL A 126 -12.35 31.05 9.53
C VAL A 126 -13.76 30.50 9.77
N ARG A 127 -14.76 31.36 9.78
CA ARG A 127 -16.18 30.95 9.94
C ARG A 127 -16.61 29.96 8.86
N ASN A 128 -16.30 30.24 7.60
CA ASN A 128 -16.72 29.39 6.49
C ASN A 128 -15.99 28.03 6.51
N LEU A 129 -14.71 27.99 6.91
CA LEU A 129 -13.97 26.75 7.14
C LEU A 129 -14.60 25.92 8.26
N ILE A 130 -14.90 26.54 9.41
CA ILE A 130 -15.52 25.85 10.53
C ILE A 130 -16.91 25.31 10.13
N LEU A 131 -17.72 26.14 9.47
CA LEU A 131 -19.03 25.72 8.99
C LEU A 131 -18.93 24.51 8.06
N PHE A 132 -18.00 24.55 7.09
CA PHE A 132 -17.74 23.43 6.19
C PHE A 132 -17.32 22.18 6.98
N GLY A 133 -16.37 22.31 7.89
CA GLY A 133 -15.86 21.18 8.68
C GLY A 133 -16.95 20.53 9.55
N VAL A 134 -17.76 21.33 10.23
CA VAL A 134 -18.87 20.84 11.06
C VAL A 134 -19.94 20.15 10.20
N CYS A 135 -20.35 20.77 9.11
CA CYS A 135 -21.37 20.19 8.21
C CYS A 135 -20.84 18.90 7.56
N ALA A 136 -19.59 18.87 7.09
CA ALA A 136 -18.98 17.69 6.50
C ALA A 136 -18.85 16.55 7.52
N MET A 137 -18.40 16.85 8.74
CA MET A 137 -18.29 15.84 9.81
C MET A 137 -19.67 15.28 10.19
N ALA A 138 -20.67 16.14 10.39
CA ALA A 138 -22.03 15.70 10.68
C ALA A 138 -22.60 14.80 9.57
N ALA A 139 -22.44 15.20 8.32
CA ALA A 139 -22.88 14.41 7.17
C ALA A 139 -22.14 13.06 7.09
N MET A 140 -20.83 13.03 7.34
CA MET A 140 -20.04 11.78 7.35
C MET A 140 -20.52 10.84 8.47
N VAL A 141 -20.73 11.36 9.69
CA VAL A 141 -21.25 10.55 10.80
C VAL A 141 -22.62 9.99 10.48
N VAL A 142 -23.54 10.81 9.96
CA VAL A 142 -24.91 10.36 9.66
C VAL A 142 -24.95 9.36 8.51
N LEU A 143 -24.25 9.64 7.42
CA LEU A 143 -24.32 8.81 6.19
C LEU A 143 -23.47 7.54 6.28
N LEU A 144 -22.35 7.59 6.99
CA LEU A 144 -21.39 6.49 7.06
C LEU A 144 -21.34 5.84 8.45
N TRP A 145 -22.33 6.07 9.30
CA TRP A 145 -22.37 5.55 10.68
C TRP A 145 -22.12 4.03 10.77
N PRO A 146 -22.71 3.17 9.92
CA PRO A 146 -22.47 1.74 10.00
C PRO A 146 -20.99 1.36 9.79
N MET A 147 -20.27 2.15 8.98
CA MET A 147 -18.84 1.95 8.76
C MET A 147 -18.01 2.60 9.87
N VAL A 148 -18.34 3.82 10.25
CA VAL A 148 -17.64 4.58 11.31
C VAL A 148 -17.73 3.80 12.63
N SER A 149 -18.90 3.28 13.01
CA SER A 149 -19.06 2.50 14.22
C SER A 149 -18.19 1.23 14.23
N LYS A 150 -18.10 0.52 13.11
CA LYS A 150 -17.21 -0.65 12.97
C LYS A 150 -15.73 -0.27 13.08
N ILE A 151 -15.33 0.85 12.47
CA ILE A 151 -13.95 1.35 12.58
C ILE A 151 -13.60 1.70 14.03
N LEU A 152 -14.52 2.35 14.74
CA LEU A 152 -14.30 2.75 16.14
C LEU A 152 -14.32 1.56 17.11
N ALA A 153 -15.09 0.53 16.80
CA ALA A 153 -15.17 -0.69 17.62
C ALA A 153 -13.98 -1.65 17.39
N PHE A 154 -13.21 -1.46 16.34
CA PHE A 154 -12.14 -2.38 15.96
C PHE A 154 -10.78 -1.90 16.45
N THR A 155 -10.10 -2.74 17.25
CA THR A 155 -8.75 -2.44 17.78
C THR A 155 -7.69 -2.79 16.74
N TYR A 156 -7.38 -1.81 15.90
CA TYR A 156 -6.40 -1.98 14.81
C TYR A 156 -4.98 -2.23 15.33
N SER A 157 -4.59 -1.62 16.44
CA SER A 157 -3.27 -1.79 17.03
C SER A 157 -2.97 -3.24 17.36
N ASP A 158 -3.92 -3.99 17.88
CA ASP A 158 -3.72 -5.38 18.28
C ASP A 158 -3.49 -6.27 17.05
N ARG A 159 -4.26 -6.01 15.99
CA ARG A 159 -4.17 -6.80 14.74
C ARG A 159 -2.95 -6.49 13.89
N TYR A 160 -2.45 -5.25 13.93
CA TYR A 160 -1.35 -4.80 13.08
C TYR A 160 -0.07 -4.49 13.86
N SER A 161 -0.01 -4.82 15.16
CA SER A 161 1.16 -4.59 16.02
C SER A 161 2.43 -5.24 15.48
N TYR A 162 2.30 -6.38 14.83
CA TYR A 162 3.41 -7.09 14.20
C TYR A 162 4.14 -6.26 13.14
N TYR A 163 3.42 -5.43 12.39
CA TYR A 163 3.99 -4.54 11.38
C TYR A 163 4.54 -3.23 11.97
N ASN A 164 4.46 -3.03 13.28
CA ASN A 164 5.03 -1.87 13.95
C ASN A 164 6.46 -2.18 14.40
N VAL A 165 7.40 -2.08 13.46
CA VAL A 165 8.80 -2.48 13.65
C VAL A 165 9.72 -1.37 14.18
N GLY A 166 9.20 -0.21 14.57
CA GLY A 166 10.03 0.88 15.15
C GLY A 166 9.42 2.28 15.05
N GLY A 167 8.12 2.38 14.82
CA GLY A 167 7.39 3.64 14.86
C GLY A 167 7.89 4.68 13.85
N ILE A 168 7.82 5.97 14.23
CA ILE A 168 8.11 7.10 13.34
C ILE A 168 9.57 7.14 12.85
N ALA A 169 10.54 6.69 13.66
CA ALA A 169 11.94 6.73 13.27
C ALA A 169 12.23 5.79 12.10
N VAL A 170 11.70 4.57 12.17
CA VAL A 170 11.80 3.59 11.09
C VAL A 170 11.01 4.04 9.87
N GLU A 171 9.84 4.65 10.07
CA GLU A 171 9.04 5.21 8.97
C GLU A 171 9.80 6.29 8.20
N LEU A 172 10.44 7.23 8.89
CA LEU A 172 11.28 8.25 8.26
C LEU A 172 12.45 7.65 7.49
N TYR A 173 13.08 6.63 8.04
CA TYR A 173 14.12 5.87 7.34
C TYR A 173 13.57 5.21 6.07
N TYR A 174 12.45 4.49 6.15
CA TYR A 174 11.81 3.87 4.98
C TYR A 174 11.45 4.91 3.92
N HIS A 175 10.89 6.06 4.32
CA HIS A 175 10.57 7.13 3.38
C HIS A 175 11.80 7.72 2.72
N ALA A 176 12.90 7.94 3.46
CA ALA A 176 14.16 8.42 2.88
C ALA A 176 14.72 7.43 1.85
N MET A 177 14.74 6.13 2.21
CA MET A 177 15.25 5.06 1.36
C MET A 177 14.38 4.84 0.11
N ARG A 178 13.06 4.79 0.30
CA ARG A 178 12.09 4.57 -0.79
C ARG A 178 11.94 5.79 -1.70
N THR A 179 12.09 7.00 -1.17
CA THR A 179 12.06 8.22 -1.99
C THR A 179 13.30 8.30 -2.88
N GLY A 180 14.45 7.88 -2.39
CA GLY A 180 15.70 7.90 -3.09
C GLY A 180 16.36 9.28 -3.15
N LEU A 181 17.69 9.31 -3.27
CA LEU A 181 18.49 10.53 -3.16
C LEU A 181 18.10 11.59 -4.21
N LEU A 182 17.84 11.19 -5.44
CA LEU A 182 17.48 12.12 -6.51
C LEU A 182 16.20 12.88 -6.22
N ASN A 183 15.18 12.17 -5.73
CA ASN A 183 13.90 12.77 -5.35
C ASN A 183 14.05 13.70 -4.14
N LEU A 184 14.88 13.32 -3.15
CA LEU A 184 15.19 14.17 -2.00
C LEU A 184 15.88 15.46 -2.43
N ILE A 185 16.85 15.39 -3.34
CA ILE A 185 17.52 16.59 -3.91
C ILE A 185 16.48 17.47 -4.62
N LEU A 186 15.58 16.90 -5.41
CA LEU A 186 14.53 17.66 -6.10
C LEU A 186 13.59 18.35 -5.10
N ILE A 187 13.19 17.65 -4.05
CA ILE A 187 12.36 18.21 -2.97
C ILE A 187 13.06 19.37 -2.29
N LEU A 188 14.31 19.17 -1.86
CA LEU A 188 15.09 20.22 -1.19
C LEU A 188 15.28 21.45 -2.08
N PHE A 189 15.53 21.25 -3.37
CA PHE A 189 15.63 22.34 -4.33
C PHE A 189 14.29 23.08 -4.48
N GLY A 190 13.17 22.37 -4.54
CA GLY A 190 11.83 22.95 -4.58
C GLY A 190 11.50 23.76 -3.31
N LEU A 191 11.84 23.24 -2.14
CA LEU A 191 11.69 23.92 -0.85
C LEU A 191 12.47 25.24 -0.83
N TRP A 192 13.75 25.17 -1.18
CA TRP A 192 14.61 26.35 -1.27
C TRP A 192 14.03 27.41 -2.20
N LEU A 193 13.58 27.00 -3.39
CA LEU A 193 12.98 27.93 -4.36
C LEU A 193 11.71 28.59 -3.83
N CYS A 194 10.81 27.82 -3.22
CA CYS A 194 9.55 28.32 -2.67
C CYS A 194 9.80 29.32 -1.51
N VAL A 195 10.80 29.07 -0.68
CA VAL A 195 11.23 30.02 0.37
C VAL A 195 11.80 31.31 -0.24
N LYS A 196 12.70 31.18 -1.21
CA LYS A 196 13.30 32.33 -1.94
C LYS A 196 12.23 33.20 -2.59
N ARG A 197 11.16 32.60 -3.10
CA ARG A 197 10.02 33.29 -3.74
C ARG A 197 8.96 33.80 -2.77
N LYS A 198 9.15 33.62 -1.48
CA LYS A 198 8.18 33.97 -0.45
C LYS A 198 6.81 33.26 -0.63
N LYS A 199 6.82 32.06 -1.22
CA LYS A 199 5.64 31.19 -1.45
C LYS A 199 5.76 29.84 -0.71
N PRO A 200 6.09 29.80 0.59
CA PRO A 200 6.32 28.54 1.30
C PRO A 200 5.05 27.78 1.65
N SER A 201 3.87 28.35 1.45
CA SER A 201 2.60 27.74 1.91
C SER A 201 2.33 26.36 1.31
N LEU A 202 2.64 26.18 0.03
CA LEU A 202 2.39 24.93 -0.68
C LEU A 202 3.28 23.77 -0.20
N PRO A 203 4.63 23.93 -0.18
CA PRO A 203 5.48 22.88 0.37
C PRO A 203 5.29 22.67 1.88
N VAL A 204 4.96 23.72 2.64
CA VAL A 204 4.63 23.56 4.08
C VAL A 204 3.37 22.73 4.26
N LEU A 205 2.33 22.93 3.42
CA LEU A 205 1.13 22.08 3.42
C LEU A 205 1.49 20.62 3.23
N ALA A 206 2.29 20.33 2.19
CA ALA A 206 2.68 18.95 1.87
C ALA A 206 3.55 18.32 2.97
N LEU A 207 4.50 19.06 3.55
CA LEU A 207 5.33 18.52 4.64
C LEU A 207 4.52 18.30 5.93
N CYS A 208 3.62 19.21 6.28
CA CYS A 208 2.77 19.05 7.44
C CYS A 208 1.82 17.85 7.26
N GLU A 209 1.21 17.71 6.08
CA GLU A 209 0.37 16.56 5.76
C GLU A 209 1.16 15.24 5.85
N LEU A 210 2.33 15.19 5.20
CA LEU A 210 3.21 14.02 5.21
C LEU A 210 3.57 13.60 6.65
N MET A 211 4.03 14.55 7.46
CA MET A 211 4.42 14.28 8.85
C MET A 211 3.24 13.85 9.72
N LEU A 212 2.09 14.48 9.58
CA LEU A 212 0.89 14.10 10.33
C LEU A 212 0.37 12.73 9.94
N SER A 213 0.32 12.44 8.64
CA SER A 213 -0.08 11.12 8.15
C SER A 213 0.87 10.03 8.64
N MET A 214 2.20 10.26 8.62
CA MET A 214 3.19 9.34 9.20
C MET A 214 2.98 9.16 10.70
N LEU A 215 2.83 10.24 11.47
CA LEU A 215 2.65 10.17 12.92
C LEU A 215 1.38 9.43 13.31
N LEU A 216 0.31 9.57 12.54
CA LEU A 216 -0.94 8.87 12.79
C LEU A 216 -0.86 7.40 12.40
N PHE A 217 -0.27 7.11 11.24
CA PHE A 217 -0.17 5.75 10.70
C PHE A 217 0.75 4.86 11.54
N THR A 218 1.91 5.38 11.96
CA THR A 218 2.91 4.64 12.75
C THR A 218 2.47 4.33 14.17
N ARG A 219 1.34 4.87 14.62
CA ARG A 219 0.71 4.41 15.87
C ARG A 219 0.15 3.00 15.77
N VAL A 220 -0.14 2.55 14.57
CA VAL A 220 -0.72 1.23 14.31
C VAL A 220 0.33 0.32 13.71
N GLN A 221 1.01 0.76 12.66
CA GLN A 221 2.00 -0.02 11.91
C GLN A 221 2.95 0.88 11.13
N ASN A 222 4.09 0.34 10.68
CA ASN A 222 4.91 0.98 9.65
C ASN A 222 4.34 0.71 8.25
N SER A 223 4.67 1.59 7.29
CA SER A 223 4.14 1.43 5.94
C SER A 223 4.87 0.36 5.14
N GLY A 224 4.13 -0.53 4.50
CA GLY A 224 4.62 -1.35 3.40
C GLY A 224 4.63 -0.58 2.07
N SER A 225 5.04 -1.23 1.00
CA SER A 225 5.16 -0.60 -0.32
C SER A 225 3.84 -0.03 -0.85
N HIS A 226 2.74 -0.74 -0.71
CA HIS A 226 1.43 -0.30 -1.18
C HIS A 226 0.85 0.86 -0.35
N GLN A 227 1.16 0.96 0.95
CA GLN A 227 0.74 2.08 1.78
C GLN A 227 1.48 3.38 1.44
N MET A 228 2.57 3.34 0.67
CA MET A 228 3.21 4.55 0.14
C MET A 228 2.25 5.44 -0.67
N LEU A 229 1.18 4.87 -1.24
CA LEU A 229 0.15 5.65 -1.94
C LEU A 229 -0.57 6.66 -1.03
N LEU A 230 -0.60 6.41 0.28
CA LEU A 230 -1.12 7.35 1.27
C LEU A 230 -0.38 8.70 1.23
N TYR A 231 0.93 8.66 0.97
CA TYR A 231 1.82 9.82 1.02
C TYR A 231 2.09 10.44 -0.35
N VAL A 232 1.71 9.75 -1.43
CA VAL A 232 1.89 10.23 -2.81
C VAL A 232 1.30 11.64 -3.04
N PRO A 233 0.14 12.03 -2.50
CA PRO A 233 -0.37 13.40 -2.67
C PRO A 233 0.58 14.49 -2.20
N ALA A 234 1.24 14.30 -1.04
CA ALA A 234 2.26 15.22 -0.55
C ALA A 234 3.52 15.21 -1.43
N TYR A 235 4.01 14.02 -1.78
CA TYR A 235 5.17 13.90 -2.67
C TYR A 235 4.95 14.56 -4.03
N VAL A 236 3.76 14.43 -4.61
CA VAL A 236 3.41 15.09 -5.88
C VAL A 236 3.54 16.62 -5.76
N ILE A 237 3.03 17.21 -4.69
CA ILE A 237 3.20 18.64 -4.45
C ILE A 237 4.67 19.01 -4.33
N LEU A 238 5.47 18.25 -3.57
CA LEU A 238 6.89 18.50 -3.36
C LEU A 238 7.71 18.36 -4.67
N PHE A 239 7.44 17.32 -5.47
CA PHE A 239 8.08 17.12 -6.77
C PHE A 239 7.75 18.25 -7.74
N LEU A 240 6.50 18.68 -7.76
CA LEU A 240 6.09 19.79 -8.62
C LEU A 240 6.68 21.12 -8.19
N CYS A 241 6.94 21.35 -6.90
CA CYS A 241 7.73 22.48 -6.45
C CYS A 241 9.18 22.40 -6.96
N GLY A 242 9.79 21.22 -6.94
CA GLY A 242 11.13 20.99 -7.50
C GLY A 242 11.17 21.18 -9.01
N ALA A 243 10.19 20.65 -9.72
CA ALA A 243 10.06 20.80 -11.17
C ALA A 243 9.93 22.26 -11.60
N ALA A 244 9.25 23.10 -10.79
CA ALA A 244 9.18 24.54 -11.02
C ALA A 244 10.57 25.19 -10.97
N GLY A 245 11.41 24.75 -10.01
CA GLY A 245 12.81 25.19 -9.93
C GLY A 245 13.64 24.78 -11.14
N LEU A 246 13.51 23.52 -11.55
CA LEU A 246 14.23 23.02 -12.73
C LEU A 246 13.81 23.77 -14.01
N ALA A 247 12.51 23.96 -14.23
CA ALA A 247 12.00 24.66 -15.41
C ALA A 247 12.54 26.11 -15.53
N GLU A 248 12.77 26.78 -14.40
CA GLU A 248 13.34 28.12 -14.40
C GLU A 248 14.86 28.13 -14.54
N SER A 249 15.54 27.14 -14.00
CA SER A 249 16.99 27.00 -14.16
C SER A 249 17.39 26.81 -15.63
N ILE A 250 16.54 26.16 -16.45
CA ILE A 250 16.76 25.99 -17.89
C ILE A 250 16.90 27.36 -18.58
N GLU A 251 16.09 28.36 -18.21
CA GLU A 251 16.17 29.70 -18.80
C GLU A 251 17.42 30.44 -18.33
N HIS A 252 17.78 30.27 -17.07
CA HIS A 252 18.91 30.96 -16.46
C HIS A 252 20.25 30.49 -17.06
N PHE A 253 20.43 29.20 -17.24
CA PHE A 253 21.71 28.63 -17.70
C PHE A 253 21.87 28.59 -19.23
N LYS A 254 20.90 29.08 -19.99
CA LYS A 254 20.92 29.11 -21.47
C LYS A 254 21.23 27.74 -22.11
N ILE A 255 21.01 26.65 -21.40
CA ILE A 255 21.18 25.30 -21.94
C ILE A 255 20.14 25.12 -23.05
N PRO A 256 20.50 24.50 -24.19
CA PRO A 256 19.51 24.16 -25.20
C PRO A 256 18.34 23.41 -24.58
N LYS A 257 17.18 24.03 -24.55
CA LYS A 257 16.00 23.54 -23.82
C LYS A 257 15.66 22.09 -24.18
N LEU A 258 15.78 21.77 -25.47
CA LEU A 258 15.54 20.42 -25.97
C LEU A 258 16.52 19.38 -25.39
N CYS A 259 17.81 19.70 -25.35
CA CYS A 259 18.85 18.79 -24.83
C CYS A 259 18.64 18.54 -23.32
N PHE A 260 18.31 19.57 -22.56
CA PHE A 260 18.02 19.41 -21.13
C PHE A 260 16.75 18.57 -20.91
N TRP A 261 15.71 18.80 -21.70
CA TRP A 261 14.48 18.02 -21.62
C TRP A 261 14.71 16.55 -21.98
N VAL A 262 15.40 16.30 -23.11
CA VAL A 262 15.74 14.93 -23.54
C VAL A 262 16.56 14.23 -22.46
N PHE A 263 17.58 14.92 -21.92
CA PHE A 263 18.37 14.38 -20.81
C PHE A 263 17.50 14.08 -19.59
N THR A 264 16.64 15.02 -19.15
CA THR A 264 15.79 14.84 -17.97
C THR A 264 14.81 13.70 -18.17
N LEU A 265 14.21 13.59 -19.37
CA LEU A 265 13.29 12.51 -19.70
C LEU A 265 14.02 11.16 -19.75
N LEU A 266 15.14 11.07 -20.46
CA LEU A 266 15.95 9.86 -20.55
C LEU A 266 16.45 9.43 -19.16
N PHE A 267 16.90 10.40 -18.36
CA PHE A 267 17.33 10.15 -16.99
C PHE A 267 16.17 9.68 -16.11
N ALA A 268 15.02 10.33 -16.17
CA ALA A 268 13.83 9.91 -15.44
C ALA A 268 13.38 8.50 -15.86
N VAL A 269 13.36 8.23 -17.14
CA VAL A 269 13.01 6.90 -17.70
C VAL A 269 14.06 5.88 -17.30
N SER A 270 15.33 6.18 -17.46
CA SER A 270 16.43 5.25 -17.18
C SER A 270 16.54 4.89 -15.70
N VAL A 271 16.42 5.86 -14.80
CA VAL A 271 16.63 5.65 -13.37
C VAL A 271 15.36 5.20 -12.65
N ARG A 272 14.17 5.48 -13.22
CA ARG A 272 12.90 5.33 -12.49
C ARG A 272 11.90 4.36 -13.11
N CYS A 273 12.05 4.01 -14.39
CA CYS A 273 10.97 3.32 -15.10
C CYS A 273 11.27 1.92 -15.56
N SER A 274 12.51 1.48 -15.60
CA SER A 274 12.85 0.18 -16.17
C SER A 274 13.75 -0.64 -15.26
N PRO A 275 13.30 -1.83 -14.85
CA PRO A 275 14.17 -2.84 -14.26
C PRO A 275 15.35 -3.20 -15.16
N LEU A 276 15.12 -3.26 -16.48
CA LEU A 276 16.17 -3.49 -17.46
C LEU A 276 17.25 -2.39 -17.43
N THR A 277 16.84 -1.14 -17.21
CA THR A 277 17.79 -0.03 -17.10
C THR A 277 18.51 -0.03 -15.76
N VAL A 278 17.83 -0.46 -14.70
CA VAL A 278 18.42 -0.66 -13.38
C VAL A 278 19.49 -1.74 -13.44
N MET A 279 19.25 -2.85 -14.15
CA MET A 279 20.23 -3.93 -14.35
C MET A 279 21.44 -3.50 -15.18
N ALA A 280 21.30 -2.48 -16.02
CA ALA A 280 22.39 -1.95 -16.86
C ALA A 280 23.26 -0.90 -16.15
N LEU A 281 22.83 -0.39 -15.00
CA LEU A 281 23.58 0.60 -14.23
C LEU A 281 24.50 -0.08 -13.22
N PRO A 282 25.67 0.49 -12.92
CA PRO A 282 26.53 0.00 -11.84
C PRO A 282 25.77 -0.01 -10.52
N GLU A 283 25.94 -1.06 -9.73
CA GLU A 283 25.22 -1.28 -8.46
C GLU A 283 25.31 -0.10 -7.50
N PHE A 284 26.46 0.56 -7.42
CA PHE A 284 26.62 1.74 -6.59
C PHE A 284 25.74 2.92 -7.02
N VAL A 285 25.45 3.07 -8.32
CA VAL A 285 24.54 4.10 -8.85
C VAL A 285 23.11 3.77 -8.43
N ILE A 286 22.75 2.50 -8.54
CA ILE A 286 21.43 2.03 -8.16
C ILE A 286 21.21 2.23 -6.67
N HIS A 287 22.16 1.84 -5.83
CA HIS A 287 22.09 2.05 -4.38
C HIS A 287 22.05 3.53 -3.99
N ALA A 288 22.71 4.42 -4.73
CA ALA A 288 22.63 5.85 -4.48
C ALA A 288 21.26 6.46 -4.76
N PHE A 289 20.52 5.89 -5.73
CA PHE A 289 19.23 6.45 -6.16
C PHE A 289 18.02 5.67 -5.64
N HIS A 290 18.16 4.34 -5.42
CA HIS A 290 17.11 3.44 -4.94
C HIS A 290 17.67 2.31 -4.07
N PRO A 291 18.27 2.61 -2.92
CA PRO A 291 19.01 1.59 -2.17
C PRO A 291 18.15 0.46 -1.59
N ALA A 292 16.88 0.71 -1.31
CA ALA A 292 16.01 -0.28 -0.65
C ALA A 292 15.09 -1.05 -1.60
N ASP A 293 14.84 -0.54 -2.80
CA ASP A 293 13.76 -1.04 -3.65
C ASP A 293 14.24 -1.93 -4.80
N LEU A 294 15.55 -2.16 -4.91
CA LEU A 294 16.07 -2.97 -6.00
C LEU A 294 15.53 -4.39 -5.97
N ALA A 295 15.55 -5.01 -4.79
CA ALA A 295 15.00 -6.34 -4.60
C ALA A 295 13.48 -6.36 -4.83
N GLU A 296 12.77 -5.29 -4.46
CA GLU A 296 11.33 -5.16 -4.67
C GLU A 296 11.02 -4.91 -6.15
N TYR A 297 11.87 -4.16 -6.87
CA TYR A 297 11.76 -3.99 -8.32
C TYR A 297 12.05 -5.27 -9.10
N GLN A 298 13.05 -6.02 -8.71
CA GLN A 298 13.34 -7.33 -9.30
C GLN A 298 12.21 -8.32 -9.05
N ARG A 299 11.63 -8.31 -7.83
CA ARG A 299 10.43 -9.10 -7.50
C ARG A 299 9.22 -8.70 -8.33
N LEU A 300 9.04 -7.42 -8.61
CA LEU A 300 7.94 -6.94 -9.45
C LEU A 300 8.06 -7.41 -10.90
N ASP A 301 9.26 -7.48 -11.45
CA ASP A 301 9.48 -8.03 -12.79
C ASP A 301 9.16 -9.52 -12.83
N GLU A 302 9.57 -10.27 -11.83
CA GLU A 302 9.26 -11.69 -11.74
C GLU A 302 7.76 -11.93 -11.54
N LEU A 303 7.09 -11.06 -10.77
CA LEU A 303 5.66 -11.21 -10.46
C LEU A 303 4.73 -10.69 -11.56
N THR A 304 5.13 -9.68 -12.35
CA THR A 304 4.19 -8.98 -13.24
C THR A 304 4.39 -9.26 -14.72
N TYR A 305 5.58 -9.70 -15.18
CA TYR A 305 5.86 -9.73 -16.60
C TYR A 305 6.05 -11.11 -17.21
N ASP A 306 6.69 -12.02 -16.54
CA ASP A 306 6.95 -13.34 -17.15
C ASP A 306 7.29 -14.39 -16.09
N ARG A 307 6.27 -14.83 -15.38
CA ARG A 307 6.41 -15.92 -14.43
C ARG A 307 6.69 -17.20 -15.21
N LYS A 308 7.96 -17.65 -15.19
CA LYS A 308 8.41 -18.81 -15.97
C LYS A 308 7.74 -20.12 -15.53
N ASP A 309 7.33 -20.19 -14.27
CA ASP A 309 6.64 -21.34 -13.67
C ASP A 309 5.10 -21.29 -13.81
N LYS A 310 4.57 -20.31 -14.56
CA LYS A 310 3.12 -20.18 -14.77
C LYS A 310 2.47 -21.45 -15.32
N PRO A 311 3.06 -22.16 -16.31
CA PRO A 311 2.47 -23.41 -16.80
C PRO A 311 2.38 -24.50 -15.73
N GLN A 312 3.37 -24.58 -14.84
CA GLN A 312 3.41 -25.56 -13.76
C GLN A 312 2.36 -25.25 -12.68
N ILE A 313 2.20 -23.96 -12.34
CA ILE A 313 1.15 -23.50 -11.41
C ILE A 313 -0.23 -23.78 -12.00
N GLN A 314 -0.43 -23.51 -13.28
CA GLN A 314 -1.67 -23.84 -13.99
C GLN A 314 -1.93 -25.33 -14.01
N ALA A 315 -0.91 -26.17 -14.25
CA ALA A 315 -1.04 -27.62 -14.22
C ALA A 315 -1.44 -28.11 -12.81
N MET A 316 -0.86 -27.56 -11.75
CA MET A 316 -1.22 -27.89 -10.37
C MET A 316 -2.66 -27.44 -10.04
N ALA A 317 -3.04 -26.23 -10.45
CA ALA A 317 -4.41 -25.74 -10.27
C ALA A 317 -5.43 -26.59 -11.02
N GLN A 318 -5.13 -26.96 -12.27
CA GLN A 318 -5.98 -27.82 -13.08
C GLN A 318 -6.11 -29.21 -12.46
N TRP A 319 -5.04 -29.78 -11.94
CA TRP A 319 -5.06 -31.05 -11.24
C TRP A 319 -6.03 -31.02 -10.05
N LEU A 320 -5.98 -29.94 -9.24
CA LEU A 320 -6.90 -29.75 -8.12
C LEU A 320 -8.36 -29.65 -8.57
N VAL A 321 -8.63 -28.93 -9.66
CA VAL A 321 -9.98 -28.82 -10.23
C VAL A 321 -10.54 -30.20 -10.63
N GLU A 322 -9.69 -31.04 -11.23
CA GLU A 322 -10.08 -32.39 -11.71
C GLU A 322 -10.29 -33.39 -10.58
N HIS A 323 -9.62 -33.22 -9.43
CA HIS A 323 -9.61 -34.19 -8.33
C HIS A 323 -10.44 -33.78 -7.10
N LEU A 324 -10.83 -32.49 -6.99
CA LEU A 324 -11.70 -32.00 -5.93
C LEU A 324 -13.16 -32.09 -6.32
N GLY A 325 -13.89 -32.94 -5.64
CA GLY A 325 -15.35 -33.07 -5.74
C GLY A 325 -16.10 -31.84 -5.19
N GLU A 326 -17.42 -31.92 -5.22
CA GLU A 326 -18.28 -30.91 -4.61
C GLU A 326 -18.14 -30.98 -3.07
N GLY A 327 -17.89 -29.84 -2.44
CA GLY A 327 -17.66 -29.73 -0.98
C GLY A 327 -16.30 -30.21 -0.49
N GLU A 328 -15.45 -30.78 -1.34
CA GLU A 328 -14.09 -31.14 -0.97
C GLU A 328 -13.16 -29.92 -1.04
N VAL A 329 -12.19 -29.85 -0.15
CA VAL A 329 -11.22 -28.74 -0.05
C VAL A 329 -9.79 -29.26 -0.09
N ALA A 330 -8.89 -28.42 -0.59
CA ALA A 330 -7.45 -28.59 -0.44
C ALA A 330 -6.89 -27.50 0.47
N TYR A 331 -5.77 -27.77 1.14
CA TYR A 331 -5.08 -26.80 1.97
C TYR A 331 -3.62 -26.67 1.54
N MET A 332 -3.19 -25.44 1.26
CA MET A 332 -1.81 -25.16 0.91
C MET A 332 -1.10 -24.61 2.14
N ILE A 333 -0.10 -25.36 2.66
CA ILE A 333 0.68 -24.92 3.81
C ILE A 333 1.63 -23.77 3.45
N PRO A 334 2.39 -23.84 2.34
CA PRO A 334 3.23 -22.73 1.90
C PRO A 334 2.41 -21.48 1.59
N ASP A 335 2.90 -20.33 2.03
CA ASP A 335 2.29 -19.04 1.74
C ASP A 335 3.35 -17.95 1.72
N ASP A 336 3.85 -17.64 0.54
CA ASP A 336 4.76 -16.53 0.32
C ASP A 336 4.29 -15.64 -0.83
N MET A 337 5.08 -14.64 -1.20
CA MET A 337 4.70 -13.74 -2.28
C MET A 337 4.66 -14.40 -3.65
N LEU A 338 5.41 -15.49 -3.85
CA LEU A 338 5.46 -16.20 -5.14
C LEU A 338 4.45 -17.35 -5.18
N TYR A 339 4.26 -18.01 -4.04
CA TYR A 339 3.46 -19.22 -3.92
C TYR A 339 2.48 -19.12 -2.77
N ASN A 340 1.22 -18.87 -3.08
CA ASN A 340 0.14 -18.78 -2.10
C ASN A 340 -1.18 -19.27 -2.69
N PRO A 341 -2.18 -19.59 -1.86
CA PRO A 341 -3.48 -20.07 -2.32
C PRO A 341 -4.16 -19.14 -3.33
N GLY A 342 -3.96 -17.81 -3.17
CA GLY A 342 -4.51 -16.81 -4.09
C GLY A 342 -3.97 -16.95 -5.51
N HIS A 343 -2.70 -17.30 -5.69
CA HIS A 343 -2.13 -17.53 -7.02
C HIS A 343 -2.71 -18.75 -7.71
N LEU A 344 -2.95 -19.84 -6.96
CA LEU A 344 -3.61 -21.03 -7.52
C LEU A 344 -5.04 -20.73 -7.90
N ARG A 345 -5.82 -20.07 -7.04
CA ARG A 345 -7.20 -19.66 -7.35
C ARG A 345 -7.28 -18.78 -8.60
N ASN A 346 -6.35 -17.84 -8.74
CA ASN A 346 -6.31 -16.94 -9.88
C ASN A 346 -5.77 -17.60 -11.16
N CYS A 347 -5.11 -18.75 -11.08
CA CYS A 347 -4.70 -19.53 -12.24
C CYS A 347 -5.86 -20.28 -12.92
N ASP A 348 -6.96 -20.44 -12.22
CA ASP A 348 -8.18 -21.10 -12.73
C ASP A 348 -9.14 -20.11 -13.43
N LEU A 349 -8.70 -18.93 -13.74
CA LEU A 349 -9.49 -17.99 -14.53
C LEU A 349 -9.76 -18.56 -15.94
N PRO A 350 -11.03 -18.48 -16.44
CA PRO A 350 -12.10 -17.64 -15.95
C PRO A 350 -13.12 -18.35 -15.02
N ASN A 351 -12.95 -19.63 -14.72
CA ASN A 351 -14.01 -20.45 -14.11
C ASN A 351 -14.12 -20.34 -12.59
N HIS A 352 -13.11 -19.77 -11.91
CA HIS A 352 -13.06 -19.64 -10.44
C HIS A 352 -13.35 -20.97 -9.70
N ALA A 353 -13.00 -22.11 -10.30
CA ALA A 353 -13.39 -23.43 -9.81
C ALA A 353 -12.75 -23.81 -8.47
N LEU A 354 -11.66 -23.11 -8.09
CA LEU A 354 -11.00 -23.27 -6.79
C LEU A 354 -11.52 -22.29 -5.74
N ASP A 355 -12.43 -21.37 -6.08
CA ASP A 355 -13.02 -20.49 -5.07
C ASP A 355 -13.84 -21.30 -4.08
N GLY A 356 -13.57 -21.10 -2.78
CA GLY A 356 -14.16 -21.88 -1.71
C GLY A 356 -13.57 -23.28 -1.49
N LYS A 357 -12.78 -23.80 -2.45
CA LYS A 357 -12.12 -25.11 -2.33
C LYS A 357 -10.65 -25.03 -1.87
N LEU A 358 -10.04 -23.85 -1.90
CA LEU A 358 -8.67 -23.60 -1.46
C LEU A 358 -8.68 -22.38 -0.55
N PRO A 359 -8.83 -22.55 0.78
CA PRO A 359 -8.83 -21.44 1.74
C PRO A 359 -7.46 -20.77 1.80
N ASP A 360 -7.42 -19.56 2.38
CA ASP A 360 -6.16 -18.87 2.65
C ASP A 360 -5.36 -19.62 3.72
N SER A 361 -4.04 -19.60 3.59
CA SER A 361 -3.15 -20.16 4.60
C SER A 361 -3.14 -19.30 5.87
N PHE A 362 -2.78 -19.91 6.99
CA PHE A 362 -2.64 -19.23 8.29
C PHE A 362 -1.38 -18.37 8.42
N SER A 363 -0.44 -18.49 7.51
CA SER A 363 0.91 -17.94 7.67
C SER A 363 1.01 -16.42 7.45
N VAL A 364 -0.12 -15.72 7.35
CA VAL A 364 -0.13 -14.25 7.32
C VAL A 364 0.19 -13.71 8.72
N PRO A 365 1.29 -12.95 8.90
CA PRO A 365 1.69 -12.40 10.19
C PRO A 365 0.57 -11.60 10.86
N GLY A 366 0.40 -11.79 12.16
CA GLY A 366 -0.62 -11.10 12.94
C GLY A 366 -2.06 -11.58 12.68
N THR A 367 -2.26 -12.65 11.94
CA THR A 367 -3.56 -13.33 11.90
C THR A 367 -3.65 -14.30 13.06
N HIS A 368 -4.42 -13.92 14.04
CA HIS A 368 -4.83 -14.81 15.12
C HIS A 368 -5.90 -15.76 14.60
N TYR A 369 -5.47 -16.76 13.84
CA TYR A 369 -6.36 -17.64 13.11
C TYR A 369 -5.78 -19.07 13.15
N PHE A 370 -6.52 -19.99 13.78
CA PHE A 370 -6.19 -21.41 13.77
C PHE A 370 -6.78 -22.06 12.50
N PRO A 371 -6.01 -22.80 11.70
CA PRO A 371 -6.41 -23.24 10.37
C PRO A 371 -7.29 -24.50 10.42
N THR A 372 -8.49 -24.41 10.94
CA THR A 372 -9.43 -25.57 10.98
C THR A 372 -9.65 -26.20 9.61
N GLY A 373 -9.66 -25.40 8.54
CA GLY A 373 -9.78 -25.89 7.17
C GLY A 373 -8.64 -26.81 6.71
N PHE A 374 -7.51 -26.84 7.41
CA PHE A 374 -6.46 -27.83 7.17
C PHE A 374 -6.91 -29.24 7.54
N PHE A 375 -7.66 -29.36 8.62
CA PHE A 375 -8.18 -30.67 9.08
C PHE A 375 -9.37 -31.15 8.24
N ASP A 376 -10.08 -30.24 7.58
CA ASP A 376 -11.15 -30.56 6.67
C ASP A 376 -10.64 -30.91 5.24
N ALA A 377 -9.34 -30.68 4.99
CA ALA A 377 -8.79 -30.83 3.65
C ALA A 377 -8.61 -32.29 3.25
N LYS A 378 -9.13 -32.63 2.06
CA LYS A 378 -8.83 -33.90 1.39
C LYS A 378 -7.38 -33.92 0.91
N TYR A 379 -6.92 -32.82 0.34
CA TYR A 379 -5.56 -32.69 -0.17
C TYR A 379 -4.79 -31.62 0.60
N VAL A 380 -3.55 -31.94 0.98
CA VAL A 380 -2.60 -30.99 1.55
C VAL A 380 -1.46 -30.76 0.57
N ILE A 381 -1.09 -29.50 0.37
CA ILE A 381 -0.04 -29.09 -0.55
C ILE A 381 1.15 -28.59 0.27
N THR A 382 2.32 -29.17 0.01
CA THR A 382 3.61 -28.78 0.59
C THR A 382 4.58 -28.36 -0.49
N ALA A 383 5.69 -27.72 -0.12
CA ALA A 383 6.78 -27.38 -1.03
C ALA A 383 8.14 -27.71 -0.44
N ASP A 384 9.09 -28.05 -1.30
CA ASP A 384 10.49 -28.24 -0.96
C ASP A 384 11.39 -27.49 -1.98
N PRO A 385 12.27 -26.57 -1.56
CA PRO A 385 12.37 -26.04 -0.19
C PRO A 385 11.08 -25.33 0.24
N PHE A 386 10.80 -25.34 1.55
CA PHE A 386 9.62 -24.69 2.08
C PHE A 386 9.80 -23.17 2.00
N PRO A 387 8.98 -22.45 1.23
CA PRO A 387 9.11 -21.01 1.09
C PRO A 387 8.65 -20.33 2.37
N LEU A 388 9.46 -19.40 2.87
CA LEU A 388 9.12 -18.57 4.01
C LEU A 388 8.00 -17.60 3.67
N SER A 389 7.05 -17.52 4.56
CA SER A 389 5.99 -16.53 4.53
C SER A 389 6.52 -15.09 4.65
N LEU A 390 5.61 -14.14 4.43
CA LEU A 390 5.84 -12.69 4.45
C LEU A 390 6.46 -12.12 5.75
N ALA A 391 6.55 -12.90 6.80
CA ALA A 391 7.14 -12.50 8.08
C ALA A 391 8.39 -13.30 8.36
N PRO A 392 9.57 -12.70 8.22
CA PRO A 392 10.84 -13.37 8.50
C PRO A 392 11.02 -13.80 9.97
N ASP A 393 10.17 -13.31 10.87
CA ASP A 393 10.34 -13.50 12.31
C ASP A 393 9.43 -14.56 12.93
N THR A 394 8.51 -15.18 12.17
CA THR A 394 7.67 -16.25 12.69
C THR A 394 8.11 -17.60 12.14
N GLU A 395 8.54 -18.48 13.02
CA GLU A 395 8.85 -19.86 12.68
C GLU A 395 7.61 -20.77 12.61
N LEU A 396 6.42 -20.23 12.88
CA LEU A 396 5.19 -21.01 12.96
C LEU A 396 4.92 -21.82 11.68
N GLY A 397 5.11 -21.23 10.50
CA GLY A 397 4.95 -21.92 9.22
C GLY A 397 5.90 -23.11 9.06
N HIS A 398 7.16 -22.94 9.48
CA HIS A 398 8.15 -24.03 9.46
C HIS A 398 7.79 -25.13 10.45
N ARG A 399 7.39 -24.78 11.68
CA ARG A 399 6.99 -25.75 12.71
C ARG A 399 5.73 -26.49 12.28
N PHE A 400 4.73 -25.79 11.77
CA PHE A 400 3.51 -26.42 11.23
C PHE A 400 3.83 -27.42 10.12
N ASN A 401 4.66 -27.01 9.17
CA ASN A 401 5.12 -27.91 8.09
C ASN A 401 5.93 -29.09 8.65
N ALA A 402 6.77 -28.87 9.65
CA ALA A 402 7.56 -29.93 10.28
C ALA A 402 6.64 -30.96 10.96
N VAL A 403 5.61 -30.53 11.68
CA VAL A 403 4.58 -31.43 12.25
C VAL A 403 3.89 -32.23 11.15
N PHE A 404 3.49 -31.57 10.07
CA PHE A 404 2.90 -32.26 8.91
C PHE A 404 3.84 -33.34 8.35
N LEU A 405 5.11 -33.00 8.13
CA LEU A 405 6.09 -33.94 7.59
C LEU A 405 6.35 -35.16 8.52
N GLN A 406 6.19 -34.99 9.84
CA GLN A 406 6.27 -36.10 10.78
C GLN A 406 5.03 -37.02 10.73
N LEU A 407 3.82 -36.44 10.63
CA LEU A 407 2.56 -37.17 10.69
C LEU A 407 2.13 -37.76 9.36
N ARG A 408 2.58 -37.18 8.24
CA ARG A 408 2.10 -37.53 6.89
C ARG A 408 2.26 -39.00 6.52
N GLU A 409 3.31 -39.66 7.00
CA GLU A 409 3.58 -41.08 6.64
C GLU A 409 2.47 -42.03 7.13
N THR A 410 1.77 -41.62 8.18
CA THR A 410 0.66 -42.40 8.75
C THR A 410 -0.71 -41.87 8.40
N THR A 411 -0.80 -40.60 7.97
CA THR A 411 -2.07 -39.90 7.78
C THR A 411 -2.37 -39.58 6.31
N HIS A 412 -1.34 -39.54 5.47
CA HIS A 412 -1.50 -39.10 4.08
C HIS A 412 -0.67 -39.98 3.13
N GLN A 413 -1.06 -39.99 1.84
CA GLN A 413 -0.28 -40.56 0.76
C GLN A 413 0.05 -39.48 -0.28
N GLN A 414 1.24 -39.59 -0.88
CA GLN A 414 1.62 -38.71 -1.99
C GLN A 414 0.85 -39.11 -3.25
N VAL A 415 0.19 -38.14 -3.90
CA VAL A 415 -0.61 -38.38 -5.09
C VAL A 415 -0.14 -37.61 -6.32
N ALA A 416 0.54 -36.47 -6.15
CA ALA A 416 1.09 -35.71 -7.27
C ALA A 416 2.31 -34.89 -6.85
N THR A 417 3.15 -34.54 -7.84
CA THR A 417 4.30 -33.60 -7.68
C THR A 417 4.36 -32.66 -8.86
N PHE A 418 4.77 -31.40 -8.60
CA PHE A 418 4.94 -30.35 -9.60
C PHE A 418 6.26 -29.65 -9.39
N ASP A 419 7.19 -29.83 -10.32
CA ASP A 419 8.46 -29.11 -10.35
C ASP A 419 8.26 -27.74 -11.02
N MET A 420 8.52 -26.66 -10.29
CA MET A 420 8.36 -25.28 -10.79
C MET A 420 9.49 -24.82 -11.70
N GLY A 421 10.52 -25.65 -11.91
CA GLY A 421 11.65 -25.33 -12.77
C GLY A 421 12.63 -24.30 -12.21
N ASN A 422 12.44 -23.86 -10.97
CA ASN A 422 13.29 -22.93 -10.24
C ASN A 422 13.94 -23.55 -8.98
N GLY A 423 13.87 -24.87 -8.87
CA GLY A 423 14.36 -25.63 -7.71
C GLY A 423 13.30 -25.86 -6.62
N THR A 424 12.07 -25.35 -6.79
CA THR A 424 10.95 -25.60 -5.87
C THR A 424 10.07 -26.70 -6.42
N VAL A 425 9.79 -27.73 -5.61
CA VAL A 425 8.91 -28.84 -5.96
C VAL A 425 7.70 -28.82 -5.02
N PHE A 426 6.50 -28.74 -5.58
CA PHE A 426 5.26 -28.91 -4.83
C PHE A 426 4.82 -30.37 -4.82
N THR A 427 4.37 -30.83 -3.66
CA THR A 427 3.82 -32.16 -3.47
C THR A 427 2.42 -32.08 -2.93
N ILE A 428 1.51 -32.83 -3.55
CA ILE A 428 0.12 -32.97 -3.11
C ILE A 428 -0.02 -34.31 -2.40
N TRP A 429 -0.59 -34.24 -1.21
CA TRP A 429 -0.81 -35.35 -0.30
C TRP A 429 -2.31 -35.54 -0.09
N GLU A 430 -2.82 -36.76 -0.31
CA GLU A 430 -4.21 -37.13 -0.02
C GLU A 430 -4.32 -37.70 1.39
N ARG A 431 -5.27 -37.22 2.17
CA ARG A 431 -5.55 -37.75 3.50
C ARG A 431 -6.14 -39.17 3.39
N THR A 432 -5.54 -40.10 4.11
CA THR A 432 -5.94 -41.53 4.08
C THR A 432 -6.59 -42.00 5.39
N THR A 433 -6.45 -41.23 6.47
CA THR A 433 -7.02 -41.56 7.78
C THR A 433 -7.90 -40.42 8.30
N PRO A 434 -8.94 -40.72 9.09
CA PRO A 434 -9.69 -39.69 9.79
C PRO A 434 -8.79 -38.86 10.71
N VAL A 435 -9.13 -37.59 10.86
CA VAL A 435 -8.48 -36.71 11.83
C VAL A 435 -8.74 -37.21 13.25
N THR A 436 -7.75 -37.09 14.12
CA THR A 436 -7.87 -37.42 15.54
C THR A 436 -7.72 -36.19 16.40
N ARG A 437 -8.30 -36.20 17.61
CA ARG A 437 -8.12 -35.13 18.59
C ARG A 437 -6.63 -34.88 18.88
N GLU A 438 -5.83 -35.94 19.06
CA GLU A 438 -4.41 -35.88 19.31
C GLU A 438 -3.64 -35.16 18.18
N GLU A 439 -4.01 -35.43 16.93
CA GLU A 439 -3.45 -34.69 15.77
C GLU A 439 -3.72 -33.19 15.87
N VAL A 440 -4.96 -32.78 16.14
CA VAL A 440 -5.34 -31.37 16.26
C VAL A 440 -4.63 -30.68 17.41
N GLU A 441 -4.56 -31.33 18.58
CA GLU A 441 -3.86 -30.81 19.77
C GLU A 441 -2.35 -30.62 19.53
N THR A 442 -1.73 -31.51 18.74
CA THR A 442 -0.32 -31.37 18.35
C THR A 442 -0.07 -30.06 17.58
N TYR A 443 -0.93 -29.73 16.64
CA TYR A 443 -0.83 -28.45 15.93
C TYR A 443 -1.19 -27.25 16.81
N LEU A 444 -2.20 -27.39 17.69
CA LEU A 444 -2.56 -26.34 18.63
C LEU A 444 -1.40 -25.92 19.51
N HIS A 445 -0.62 -26.90 19.99
CA HIS A 445 0.56 -26.65 20.80
C HIS A 445 1.58 -25.70 20.09
N GLU A 446 1.79 -25.86 18.78
CA GLU A 446 2.68 -24.98 18.02
C GLU A 446 2.13 -23.55 17.93
N PHE A 447 0.82 -23.40 17.82
CA PHE A 447 0.17 -22.09 17.80
C PHE A 447 0.22 -21.40 19.16
N ASP A 448 0.01 -22.14 20.25
CA ASP A 448 0.09 -21.60 21.61
C ASP A 448 1.52 -21.20 21.97
N ALA A 449 2.53 -21.96 21.51
CA ALA A 449 3.94 -21.63 21.70
C ALA A 449 4.32 -20.32 21.03
N GLU A 450 3.80 -20.02 19.81
CA GLU A 450 4.01 -18.75 19.13
C GLU A 450 3.27 -17.60 19.83
N ASN A 451 2.11 -17.87 20.41
CA ASN A 451 1.25 -16.87 21.02
C ASN A 451 1.31 -16.93 22.56
N ALA A 452 2.47 -17.17 23.14
CA ALA A 452 2.65 -17.37 24.58
C ALA A 452 2.10 -16.24 25.49
N LYS A 453 1.87 -15.04 24.95
CA LYS A 453 1.20 -13.93 25.65
C LYS A 453 -0.31 -14.13 25.84
N TYR A 454 -0.91 -14.98 25.03
CA TYR A 454 -2.35 -15.24 25.00
C TYR A 454 -2.60 -16.75 24.98
N PRO A 455 -2.22 -17.46 26.05
CA PRO A 455 -2.42 -18.90 26.12
C PRO A 455 -3.91 -19.21 25.97
N GLU A 456 -4.22 -20.32 25.33
CA GLU A 456 -5.60 -20.77 25.06
C GLU A 456 -6.42 -19.87 24.09
N MET A 457 -5.78 -18.93 23.38
CA MET A 457 -6.48 -18.05 22.45
C MET A 457 -7.27 -18.84 21.38
N PHE A 458 -6.77 -19.98 20.95
CA PHE A 458 -7.37 -20.83 19.93
C PHE A 458 -8.22 -21.96 20.48
N SER A 459 -8.16 -22.23 21.77
CA SER A 459 -8.83 -23.38 22.42
C SER A 459 -10.33 -23.43 22.13
N ALA A 460 -11.02 -22.29 22.21
CA ALA A 460 -12.45 -22.23 21.95
C ALA A 460 -12.80 -22.58 20.48
N VAL A 461 -11.96 -22.17 19.52
CA VAL A 461 -12.17 -22.47 18.09
C VAL A 461 -11.91 -23.95 17.83
N VAL A 462 -10.86 -24.50 18.43
CA VAL A 462 -10.47 -25.90 18.32
C VAL A 462 -11.55 -26.80 18.95
N GLU A 463 -11.97 -26.53 20.17
CA GLU A 463 -13.02 -27.32 20.86
C GLU A 463 -14.34 -27.26 20.11
N ASN A 464 -14.72 -26.12 19.55
CA ASN A 464 -15.92 -26.04 18.72
C ASN A 464 -15.79 -26.88 17.45
N TRP A 465 -14.63 -26.86 16.79
CA TRP A 465 -14.38 -27.67 15.59
C TRP A 465 -14.43 -29.18 15.94
N LEU A 466 -13.75 -29.60 17.03
CA LEU A 466 -13.75 -30.97 17.51
C LEU A 466 -15.18 -31.45 17.84
N ALA A 467 -15.97 -30.64 18.53
CA ALA A 467 -17.34 -30.96 18.86
C ALA A 467 -18.23 -31.16 17.62
N VAL A 468 -18.05 -30.31 16.58
CA VAL A 468 -18.78 -30.44 15.30
C VAL A 468 -18.44 -31.76 14.60
N HIS A 469 -17.20 -32.23 14.74
CA HIS A 469 -16.73 -33.48 14.10
C HIS A 469 -16.86 -34.73 14.98
N GLY A 470 -17.39 -34.57 16.20
CA GLY A 470 -17.59 -35.67 17.13
C GLY A 470 -16.31 -36.28 17.71
N LEU A 471 -15.26 -35.44 17.86
CA LEU A 471 -13.93 -35.81 18.36
C LEU A 471 -13.71 -35.41 19.81
#